data_1a9f4a802ce67daf946a213cd255f838
#
_entry.id   1a9f4a802ce67daf946a213cd255f838
#
_cell.length_a   1.000
_cell.length_b   1.000
_cell.length_c   1.000
_cell.angle_alpha   90.00
_cell.angle_beta   90.00
_cell.angle_gamma   90.00
#
_symmetry.space_group_name_H-M   'P 1'
#
loop_
_entity.id
_entity.type
_entity.pdbx_description
1 polymer ?
#
loop_
_entity_poly.entity_id
_entity_poly.type
_entity_poly.pdbx_seq_one_letter_code
_entity_poly.pdbx_strand_id
1 'polypeptide(L)'
;MNVKDGILQIHGETFSFNKTIDAALQKANANYRPIKGAYVKSMPDDALAGIFMNVKGEQFLPMMQSNSGLQTLLMGINQAVDMDNIIRSVDGDMAFVMPTLGDADMKMMMAAKLAHSKWLGDVDYWKKSCPPGASIANWDKNAYFYTDGKMSFYFGVTDDNQFYSGSDELTAQYAVKPSNHPIDAKIQKLIVGQKLAMVINLAKSTGGNGSGKDDAISTVTGLLSPVFGNLTSVVYTLKVKG
;
A
#
# COMPACT_ATOMS: atom_id res chain seq x y z
N MET A 1 23.00 -3.65 4.23
CA MET A 1 22.81 -3.50 2.77
C MET A 1 23.48 -4.67 2.09
N ASN A 2 22.79 -5.35 1.20
CA ASN A 2 23.31 -6.52 0.46
C ASN A 2 22.78 -6.49 -0.98
N VAL A 3 23.59 -6.87 -1.96
CA VAL A 3 23.20 -7.01 -3.36
C VAL A 3 23.35 -8.46 -3.77
N LYS A 4 22.29 -9.09 -4.23
CA LYS A 4 22.31 -10.46 -4.73
C LYS A 4 21.31 -10.60 -5.87
N ASP A 5 21.75 -11.19 -6.98
CA ASP A 5 20.91 -11.47 -8.16
C ASP A 5 20.18 -10.23 -8.70
N GLY A 6 20.81 -9.05 -8.70
CA GLY A 6 20.22 -7.78 -9.12
C GLY A 6 19.25 -7.15 -8.12
N ILE A 7 19.09 -7.73 -6.93
CA ILE A 7 18.23 -7.21 -5.87
C ILE A 7 19.10 -6.51 -4.83
N LEU A 8 18.88 -5.20 -4.63
CA LEU A 8 19.44 -4.47 -3.50
C LEU A 8 18.54 -4.65 -2.29
N GLN A 9 19.04 -5.31 -1.26
CA GLN A 9 18.42 -5.42 0.04
C GLN A 9 18.91 -4.34 0.99
N ILE A 10 17.99 -3.57 1.54
CA ILE A 10 18.25 -2.61 2.61
C ILE A 10 17.46 -3.04 3.83
N HIS A 11 18.17 -3.47 4.89
CA HIS A 11 17.56 -3.71 6.20
C HIS A 11 17.73 -2.48 7.06
N GLY A 12 16.61 -1.89 7.47
CA GLY A 12 16.58 -0.82 8.46
C GLY A 12 16.31 -1.38 9.85
N GLU A 13 17.10 -0.97 10.82
CA GLU A 13 16.80 -1.10 12.25
C GLU A 13 16.60 0.30 12.80
N THR A 14 15.46 0.53 13.44
CA THR A 14 15.21 1.82 14.10
C THR A 14 15.64 1.74 15.54
N PHE A 15 16.62 2.55 15.93
CA PHE A 15 17.02 2.75 17.31
C PHE A 15 17.42 4.22 17.53
N SER A 16 17.38 4.68 18.78
CA SER A 16 17.89 5.99 19.14
C SER A 16 18.63 5.91 20.46
N PHE A 17 19.74 6.65 20.57
CA PHE A 17 20.45 6.83 21.84
C PHE A 17 19.70 7.73 22.84
N ASN A 18 18.69 8.48 22.35
CA ASN A 18 17.78 9.24 23.18
C ASN A 18 16.64 8.33 23.66
N LYS A 19 16.57 8.05 24.96
CA LYS A 19 15.59 7.12 25.56
C LYS A 19 14.13 7.49 25.25
N THR A 20 13.80 8.77 25.15
CA THR A 20 12.45 9.23 24.85
C THR A 20 12.10 8.94 23.38
N ILE A 21 13.02 9.21 22.47
CA ILE A 21 12.85 8.93 21.03
C ILE A 21 12.81 7.42 20.81
N ASP A 22 13.68 6.66 21.47
CA ASP A 22 13.69 5.20 21.35
C ASP A 22 12.38 4.59 21.84
N ALA A 23 11.85 5.01 22.98
CA ALA A 23 10.56 4.57 23.48
C ALA A 23 9.41 4.89 22.51
N ALA A 24 9.43 6.06 21.87
CA ALA A 24 8.44 6.42 20.85
C ALA A 24 8.56 5.55 19.60
N LEU A 25 9.78 5.25 19.15
CA LEU A 25 10.04 4.33 18.04
C LEU A 25 9.58 2.91 18.37
N GLN A 26 9.88 2.40 19.56
CA GLN A 26 9.44 1.08 20.02
C GLN A 26 7.92 0.99 20.08
N LYS A 27 7.24 2.03 20.56
CA LYS A 27 5.78 2.12 20.58
C LYS A 27 5.19 2.13 19.17
N ALA A 28 5.76 2.91 18.25
CA ALA A 28 5.33 2.91 16.84
C ALA A 28 5.53 1.54 16.18
N ASN A 29 6.66 0.90 16.47
CA ASN A 29 7.02 -0.41 15.94
C ASN A 29 6.15 -1.56 16.48
N ALA A 30 5.59 -1.41 17.69
CA ALA A 30 4.65 -2.38 18.26
C ALA A 30 3.33 -2.49 17.44
N ASN A 31 3.01 -1.46 16.63
CA ASN A 31 1.85 -1.46 15.76
C ASN A 31 1.99 -2.40 14.55
N TYR A 32 3.21 -2.81 14.22
CA TYR A 32 3.50 -3.71 13.10
C TYR A 32 3.76 -5.13 13.59
N ARG A 33 3.12 -6.09 12.95
CA ARG A 33 3.30 -7.53 13.16
C ARG A 33 4.02 -8.15 11.96
N PRO A 34 4.56 -9.37 12.07
CA PRO A 34 5.15 -10.07 10.92
C PRO A 34 4.14 -10.25 9.78
N ILE A 35 4.52 -9.85 8.57
CA ILE A 35 3.75 -10.04 7.34
C ILE A 35 3.59 -11.54 7.10
N LYS A 36 2.34 -12.00 6.91
CA LYS A 36 2.01 -13.41 6.65
C LYS A 36 2.10 -13.78 5.17
N GLY A 37 2.06 -12.78 4.28
CA GLY A 37 2.20 -12.96 2.84
C GLY A 37 0.88 -13.08 2.08
N ALA A 38 -0.26 -12.71 2.67
CA ALA A 38 -1.57 -12.85 2.06
C ALA A 38 -1.66 -12.16 0.67
N TYR A 39 -1.04 -11.00 0.52
CA TYR A 39 -1.14 -10.18 -0.69
C TYR A 39 0.19 -10.03 -1.46
N VAL A 40 1.25 -10.71 -1.05
CA VAL A 40 2.56 -10.56 -1.71
C VAL A 40 2.50 -11.03 -3.18
N LYS A 41 1.72 -12.08 -3.46
CA LYS A 41 1.54 -12.60 -4.81
C LYS A 41 0.61 -11.76 -5.68
N SER A 42 -0.15 -10.81 -5.12
CA SER A 42 -0.99 -9.92 -5.91
C SER A 42 -0.18 -8.85 -6.66
N MET A 43 1.04 -8.56 -6.20
CA MET A 43 1.94 -7.65 -6.89
C MET A 43 2.46 -8.30 -8.18
N PRO A 44 2.19 -7.71 -9.37
CA PRO A 44 2.76 -8.17 -10.62
C PRO A 44 4.28 -7.97 -10.67
N ASP A 45 4.98 -8.78 -11.46
CA ASP A 45 6.42 -8.67 -11.67
C ASP A 45 6.83 -7.39 -12.42
N ASP A 46 5.88 -6.81 -13.14
CA ASP A 46 6.03 -5.54 -13.85
C ASP A 46 5.50 -4.32 -13.06
N ALA A 47 5.01 -4.51 -11.83
CA ALA A 47 4.59 -3.40 -10.99
C ALA A 47 5.76 -2.49 -10.64
N LEU A 48 5.50 -1.17 -10.56
CA LEU A 48 6.50 -0.17 -10.23
C LEU A 48 6.96 -0.27 -8.79
N ALA A 49 6.00 -0.37 -7.86
CA ALA A 49 6.28 -0.43 -6.43
C ALA A 49 5.20 -1.18 -5.65
N GLY A 50 5.57 -1.69 -4.48
CA GLY A 50 4.65 -2.28 -3.51
C GLY A 50 5.10 -2.02 -2.08
N ILE A 51 4.13 -1.79 -1.21
CA ILE A 51 4.33 -1.65 0.24
C ILE A 51 3.48 -2.72 0.91
N PHE A 52 4.10 -3.49 1.79
CA PHE A 52 3.47 -4.59 2.52
C PHE A 52 3.68 -4.42 4.01
N MET A 53 2.64 -4.64 4.78
CA MET A 53 2.66 -4.56 6.24
C MET A 53 1.62 -5.50 6.86
N ASN A 54 1.71 -5.72 8.17
CA ASN A 54 0.67 -6.39 8.95
C ASN A 54 0.37 -5.54 10.18
N VAL A 55 -0.86 -5.07 10.31
CA VAL A 55 -1.23 -4.08 11.30
C VAL A 55 -2.56 -4.41 11.98
N LYS A 56 -2.78 -3.77 13.14
CA LYS A 56 -4.11 -3.56 13.73
C LYS A 56 -4.56 -2.14 13.41
N GLY A 57 -5.68 -2.00 12.74
CA GLY A 57 -6.19 -0.73 12.25
C GLY A 57 -6.44 0.30 13.34
N GLU A 58 -6.93 -0.12 14.50
CA GLU A 58 -7.12 0.73 15.68
C GLU A 58 -5.83 1.42 16.15
N GLN A 59 -4.70 0.75 16.01
CA GLN A 59 -3.38 1.29 16.39
C GLN A 59 -2.72 2.03 15.24
N PHE A 60 -3.02 1.63 14.00
CA PHE A 60 -2.42 2.18 12.78
C PHE A 60 -3.04 3.52 12.37
N LEU A 61 -4.35 3.69 12.53
CA LEU A 61 -5.06 4.91 12.14
C LEU A 61 -4.52 6.18 12.81
N PRO A 62 -4.27 6.25 14.14
CA PRO A 62 -3.68 7.43 14.77
C PRO A 62 -2.32 7.82 14.19
N MET A 63 -1.52 6.82 13.77
CA MET A 63 -0.24 7.06 13.13
C MET A 63 -0.40 7.66 11.72
N MET A 64 -1.36 7.19 10.94
CA MET A 64 -1.70 7.80 9.64
C MET A 64 -2.18 9.24 9.82
N GLN A 65 -3.05 9.48 10.80
CA GLN A 65 -3.60 10.81 11.10
C GLN A 65 -2.53 11.79 11.63
N SER A 66 -1.43 11.31 12.19
CA SER A 66 -0.30 12.15 12.61
C SER A 66 0.55 12.67 11.42
N ASN A 67 0.43 12.08 10.24
CA ASN A 67 1.07 12.54 9.03
C ASN A 67 0.15 13.52 8.30
N SER A 68 0.58 14.77 8.12
CA SER A 68 -0.26 15.84 7.57
C SER A 68 -0.80 15.55 6.16
N GLY A 69 -0.02 14.90 5.30
CA GLY A 69 -0.44 14.52 3.95
C GLY A 69 -1.52 13.44 3.97
N LEU A 70 -1.31 12.38 4.76
CA LEU A 70 -2.28 11.29 4.91
C LEU A 70 -3.54 11.78 5.62
N GLN A 71 -3.41 12.64 6.64
CA GLN A 71 -4.55 13.25 7.31
C GLN A 71 -5.43 14.03 6.34
N THR A 72 -4.82 14.87 5.49
CA THR A 72 -5.56 15.67 4.49
C THR A 72 -6.30 14.77 3.50
N LEU A 73 -5.65 13.69 3.02
CA LEU A 73 -6.26 12.71 2.14
C LEU A 73 -7.45 12.01 2.81
N LEU A 74 -7.28 11.52 4.03
CA LEU A 74 -8.34 10.87 4.81
C LEU A 74 -9.51 11.80 5.08
N MET A 75 -9.25 13.06 5.44
CA MET A 75 -10.30 14.07 5.64
C MET A 75 -11.14 14.29 4.38
N GLY A 76 -10.51 14.30 3.20
CA GLY A 76 -11.22 14.41 1.92
C GLY A 76 -12.14 13.20 1.67
N ILE A 77 -11.64 12.00 1.83
CA ILE A 77 -12.39 10.76 1.58
C ILE A 77 -13.51 10.57 2.63
N ASN A 78 -13.23 10.86 3.90
CA ASN A 78 -14.16 10.71 5.02
C ASN A 78 -15.42 11.60 4.91
N GLN A 79 -15.44 12.57 4.00
CA GLN A 79 -16.66 13.33 3.72
C GLN A 79 -17.77 12.49 3.04
N ALA A 80 -17.41 11.39 2.41
CA ALA A 80 -18.32 10.52 1.69
C ALA A 80 -18.25 9.05 2.11
N VAL A 81 -17.04 8.54 2.33
CA VAL A 81 -16.77 7.15 2.74
C VAL A 81 -16.07 7.17 4.08
N ASP A 82 -16.63 6.54 5.11
CA ASP A 82 -16.00 6.45 6.44
C ASP A 82 -14.75 5.55 6.39
N MET A 83 -13.70 6.10 5.78
CA MET A 83 -12.42 5.42 5.61
C MET A 83 -11.77 5.12 6.96
N ASP A 84 -11.97 5.97 7.95
CA ASP A 84 -11.47 5.75 9.30
C ASP A 84 -12.04 4.46 9.90
N ASN A 85 -13.33 4.19 9.73
CA ASN A 85 -13.98 2.97 10.21
C ASN A 85 -13.49 1.74 9.44
N ILE A 86 -13.29 1.88 8.12
CA ILE A 86 -12.70 0.81 7.30
C ILE A 86 -11.29 0.49 7.81
N ILE A 87 -10.43 1.48 8.01
CA ILE A 87 -9.06 1.29 8.49
C ILE A 87 -9.06 0.67 9.89
N ARG A 88 -9.91 1.13 10.82
CA ARG A 88 -10.02 0.52 12.15
C ARG A 88 -10.37 -0.96 12.11
N SER A 89 -11.14 -1.40 11.11
CA SER A 89 -11.51 -2.80 10.95
C SER A 89 -10.38 -3.70 10.44
N VAL A 90 -9.24 -3.13 10.00
CA VAL A 90 -8.08 -3.91 9.54
C VAL A 90 -7.48 -4.71 10.71
N ASP A 91 -7.26 -6.00 10.50
CA ASP A 91 -6.55 -6.88 11.43
C ASP A 91 -5.78 -7.96 10.66
N GLY A 92 -4.63 -7.59 10.12
CA GLY A 92 -3.81 -8.52 9.36
C GLY A 92 -2.93 -7.86 8.33
N ASP A 93 -2.62 -8.63 7.29
CA ASP A 93 -1.83 -8.17 6.17
C ASP A 93 -2.55 -7.07 5.40
N MET A 94 -1.78 -6.12 4.93
CA MET A 94 -2.19 -4.99 4.12
C MET A 94 -1.14 -4.76 3.02
N ALA A 95 -1.59 -4.46 1.83
CA ALA A 95 -0.72 -4.15 0.71
C ALA A 95 -1.22 -2.93 -0.05
N PHE A 96 -0.28 -2.09 -0.48
CA PHE A 96 -0.47 -1.07 -1.48
C PHE A 96 0.45 -1.40 -2.64
N VAL A 97 -0.10 -1.51 -3.84
CA VAL A 97 0.68 -1.80 -5.04
C VAL A 97 0.38 -0.75 -6.09
N MET A 98 1.41 -0.28 -6.74
CA MET A 98 1.38 0.63 -7.87
C MET A 98 1.74 -0.15 -9.13
N PRO A 99 0.74 -0.70 -9.87
CA PRO A 99 1.01 -1.58 -11.00
C PRO A 99 1.73 -0.87 -12.15
N THR A 100 1.32 0.36 -12.47
CA THR A 100 1.94 1.15 -13.56
C THR A 100 1.94 2.63 -13.24
N LEU A 101 2.94 3.35 -13.78
CA LEU A 101 2.89 4.78 -14.04
C LEU A 101 2.63 4.93 -15.53
N GLY A 102 1.38 5.24 -15.92
CA GLY A 102 1.09 5.68 -17.29
C GLY A 102 1.19 7.20 -17.38
N ASP A 103 1.37 7.73 -18.59
CA ASP A 103 1.48 9.17 -18.83
C ASP A 103 0.24 9.98 -18.41
N ALA A 104 -0.90 9.33 -18.19
CA ALA A 104 -2.16 9.96 -17.79
C ALA A 104 -2.76 9.44 -16.47
N ASP A 105 -2.51 8.19 -16.08
CA ASP A 105 -3.19 7.55 -14.95
C ASP A 105 -2.24 6.71 -14.09
N MET A 106 -1.96 7.21 -12.89
CA MET A 106 -1.32 6.40 -11.86
C MET A 106 -2.30 5.34 -11.36
N LYS A 107 -2.08 4.08 -11.73
CA LYS A 107 -2.89 2.98 -11.22
C LYS A 107 -2.42 2.59 -9.83
N MET A 108 -3.38 2.39 -8.95
CA MET A 108 -3.13 1.94 -7.57
C MET A 108 -4.10 0.83 -7.22
N MET A 109 -3.63 -0.15 -6.48
CA MET A 109 -4.47 -1.14 -5.83
C MET A 109 -4.09 -1.32 -4.37
N MET A 110 -5.07 -1.64 -3.55
CA MET A 110 -4.91 -1.86 -2.13
C MET A 110 -5.69 -3.10 -1.72
N ALA A 111 -5.11 -3.89 -0.84
CA ALA A 111 -5.76 -5.00 -0.16
C ALA A 111 -5.50 -4.95 1.34
N ALA A 112 -6.47 -5.37 2.14
CA ALA A 112 -6.30 -5.50 3.58
C ALA A 112 -7.17 -6.60 4.17
N LYS A 113 -6.63 -7.39 5.11
CA LYS A 113 -7.42 -8.33 5.89
C LYS A 113 -8.17 -7.58 6.98
N LEU A 114 -9.49 -7.78 7.04
CA LEU A 114 -10.35 -7.17 8.04
C LEU A 114 -10.70 -8.16 9.15
N ALA A 115 -10.87 -7.68 10.38
CA ALA A 115 -11.49 -8.43 11.46
C ALA A 115 -13.00 -8.61 11.21
N HIS A 116 -13.62 -7.61 10.60
CA HIS A 116 -15.05 -7.60 10.26
C HIS A 116 -15.32 -6.54 9.18
N SER A 117 -16.50 -6.63 8.58
CA SER A 117 -16.99 -5.68 7.57
C SER A 117 -18.32 -5.03 7.98
N LYS A 118 -18.49 -4.72 9.28
CA LYS A 118 -19.74 -4.13 9.83
C LYS A 118 -20.09 -2.79 9.19
N TRP A 119 -19.11 -2.02 8.75
CA TRP A 119 -19.30 -0.75 8.04
C TRP A 119 -20.07 -0.88 6.72
N LEU A 120 -20.21 -2.10 6.17
CA LEU A 120 -21.09 -2.33 5.01
C LEU A 120 -22.54 -1.93 5.29
N GLY A 121 -22.98 -2.00 6.55
CA GLY A 121 -24.31 -1.54 6.96
C GLY A 121 -24.52 -0.03 6.83
N ASP A 122 -23.44 0.74 6.78
CA ASP A 122 -23.50 2.21 6.70
C ASP A 122 -23.44 2.74 5.26
N VAL A 123 -23.16 1.88 4.28
CA VAL A 123 -22.94 2.30 2.89
C VAL A 123 -24.18 2.97 2.28
N ASP A 124 -25.36 2.50 2.59
CA ASP A 124 -26.59 3.14 2.09
C ASP A 124 -26.80 4.54 2.68
N TYR A 125 -26.34 4.77 3.91
CA TYR A 125 -26.29 6.11 4.50
C TYR A 125 -25.23 6.96 3.77
N TRP A 126 -24.04 6.44 3.52
CA TRP A 126 -22.98 7.17 2.80
C TRP A 126 -23.45 7.62 1.41
N LYS A 127 -24.15 6.75 0.66
CA LYS A 127 -24.72 7.09 -0.66
C LYS A 127 -25.67 8.29 -0.59
N LYS A 128 -26.48 8.36 0.47
CA LYS A 128 -27.46 9.43 0.67
C LYS A 128 -26.85 10.72 1.18
N SER A 129 -25.72 10.64 1.88
CA SER A 129 -25.06 11.76 2.55
C SER A 129 -23.82 12.27 1.80
N CYS A 130 -23.56 11.80 0.58
CA CYS A 130 -22.46 12.29 -0.24
C CYS A 130 -22.53 13.82 -0.40
N PRO A 131 -21.39 14.53 -0.29
CA PRO A 131 -21.30 15.94 -0.60
C PRO A 131 -21.73 16.24 -2.05
N PRO A 132 -22.14 17.48 -2.36
CA PRO A 132 -22.43 17.87 -3.75
C PRO A 132 -21.26 17.57 -4.68
N GLY A 133 -21.53 16.89 -5.77
CA GLY A 133 -20.53 16.47 -6.76
C GLY A 133 -19.88 15.12 -6.48
N ALA A 134 -20.10 14.54 -5.28
CA ALA A 134 -19.65 13.18 -4.97
C ALA A 134 -20.80 12.17 -5.09
N SER A 135 -20.45 10.93 -5.41
CA SER A 135 -21.41 9.82 -5.48
C SER A 135 -20.76 8.47 -5.14
N ILE A 136 -21.59 7.56 -4.63
CA ILE A 136 -21.23 6.15 -4.43
C ILE A 136 -22.27 5.31 -5.14
N ALA A 137 -21.84 4.44 -6.04
CA ALA A 137 -22.68 3.49 -6.77
C ALA A 137 -22.24 2.04 -6.50
N ASN A 138 -23.17 1.09 -6.62
CA ASN A 138 -22.81 -0.32 -6.60
C ASN A 138 -22.22 -0.70 -7.96
N TRP A 139 -21.22 -1.58 -7.97
CA TRP A 139 -20.75 -2.21 -9.20
C TRP A 139 -20.75 -3.74 -9.12
N ASP A 140 -20.71 -4.31 -7.90
CA ASP A 140 -20.87 -5.74 -7.64
C ASP A 140 -21.38 -5.98 -6.22
N LYS A 141 -21.52 -7.23 -5.77
CA LYS A 141 -21.88 -7.61 -4.41
C LYS A 141 -20.84 -7.07 -3.43
N ASN A 142 -21.29 -6.28 -2.46
CA ASN A 142 -20.42 -5.62 -1.47
C ASN A 142 -19.25 -4.83 -2.11
N ALA A 143 -19.50 -4.29 -3.30
CA ALA A 143 -18.53 -3.56 -4.08
C ALA A 143 -19.11 -2.26 -4.62
N TYR A 144 -18.34 -1.20 -4.54
CA TYR A 144 -18.78 0.17 -4.74
C TYR A 144 -17.78 0.95 -5.58
N PHE A 145 -18.31 1.93 -6.30
CA PHE A 145 -17.55 2.93 -7.03
C PHE A 145 -17.80 4.28 -6.39
N TYR A 146 -16.74 4.97 -5.98
CA TYR A 146 -16.76 6.35 -5.49
C TYR A 146 -16.19 7.30 -6.53
N THR A 147 -16.82 8.48 -6.67
CA THR A 147 -16.24 9.61 -7.39
C THR A 147 -16.70 10.93 -6.79
N ASP A 148 -15.83 11.95 -6.81
CA ASP A 148 -16.14 13.34 -6.48
C ASP A 148 -15.83 14.31 -7.65
N GLY A 149 -15.60 13.74 -8.84
CA GLY A 149 -15.23 14.49 -10.05
C GLY A 149 -13.73 14.84 -10.15
N LYS A 150 -12.98 14.72 -9.06
CA LYS A 150 -11.51 14.90 -9.01
C LYS A 150 -10.78 13.59 -8.79
N MET A 151 -11.34 12.75 -7.93
CA MET A 151 -10.84 11.44 -7.59
C MET A 151 -11.93 10.42 -7.78
N SER A 152 -11.56 9.23 -8.22
CA SER A 152 -12.47 8.08 -8.26
C SER A 152 -11.71 6.80 -7.94
N PHE A 153 -12.39 5.86 -7.29
CA PHE A 153 -11.85 4.55 -7.00
C PHE A 153 -12.95 3.51 -6.80
N TYR A 154 -12.61 2.28 -7.08
CA TYR A 154 -13.43 1.11 -6.82
C TYR A 154 -12.99 0.49 -5.48
N PHE A 155 -13.93 0.05 -4.67
CA PHE A 155 -13.63 -0.64 -3.42
C PHE A 155 -14.70 -1.68 -3.10
N GLY A 156 -14.34 -2.67 -2.31
CA GLY A 156 -15.25 -3.70 -1.90
C GLY A 156 -14.68 -4.61 -0.82
N VAL A 157 -15.50 -5.59 -0.43
CA VAL A 157 -15.13 -6.61 0.55
C VAL A 157 -15.57 -7.97 0.07
N THR A 158 -14.68 -8.95 0.15
CA THR A 158 -14.97 -10.35 -0.12
C THR A 158 -15.75 -10.99 1.03
N ASP A 159 -16.39 -12.12 0.78
CA ASP A 159 -17.16 -12.84 1.81
C ASP A 159 -16.29 -13.32 3.00
N ASP A 160 -14.97 -13.45 2.83
CA ASP A 160 -14.00 -13.79 3.87
C ASP A 160 -13.29 -12.57 4.49
N ASN A 161 -13.92 -11.39 4.42
CA ASN A 161 -13.44 -10.13 5.00
C ASN A 161 -12.07 -9.68 4.47
N GLN A 162 -11.88 -9.69 3.16
CA GLN A 162 -10.74 -9.02 2.53
C GLN A 162 -11.24 -7.74 1.85
N PHE A 163 -10.77 -6.60 2.34
CA PHE A 163 -10.97 -5.31 1.67
C PHE A 163 -10.09 -5.25 0.44
N TYR A 164 -10.62 -4.69 -0.63
CA TYR A 164 -9.88 -4.39 -1.84
C TYR A 164 -10.29 -3.04 -2.41
N SER A 165 -9.36 -2.38 -3.07
CA SER A 165 -9.60 -1.12 -3.77
C SER A 165 -8.67 -1.00 -4.96
N GLY A 166 -9.06 -0.23 -5.96
CA GLY A 166 -8.25 0.05 -7.14
C GLY A 166 -8.77 1.23 -7.94
N SER A 167 -7.89 1.76 -8.80
CA SER A 167 -8.20 2.89 -9.68
C SER A 167 -9.22 2.54 -10.77
N ASP A 168 -9.33 1.27 -11.13
CA ASP A 168 -10.32 0.71 -12.05
C ASP A 168 -10.81 -0.65 -11.53
N GLU A 169 -11.88 -1.18 -12.15
CA GLU A 169 -12.51 -2.44 -11.72
C GLU A 169 -11.54 -3.62 -11.71
N LEU A 170 -10.75 -3.77 -12.78
CA LEU A 170 -9.79 -4.87 -12.90
C LEU A 170 -8.71 -4.76 -11.83
N THR A 171 -8.13 -3.58 -11.66
CA THR A 171 -7.11 -3.32 -10.64
C THR A 171 -7.65 -3.62 -9.23
N ALA A 172 -8.89 -3.20 -8.92
CA ALA A 172 -9.53 -3.50 -7.65
C ALA A 172 -9.71 -5.01 -7.44
N GLN A 173 -10.25 -5.74 -8.42
CA GLN A 173 -10.46 -7.18 -8.32
C GLN A 173 -9.17 -7.98 -8.15
N TYR A 174 -8.06 -7.53 -8.76
CA TYR A 174 -6.77 -8.20 -8.67
C TYR A 174 -6.05 -7.95 -7.34
N ALA A 175 -6.43 -6.92 -6.56
CA ALA A 175 -5.76 -6.60 -5.30
C ALA A 175 -5.73 -7.76 -4.30
N VAL A 176 -6.77 -8.62 -4.28
CA VAL A 176 -6.90 -9.77 -3.38
C VAL A 176 -6.67 -11.12 -4.07
N LYS A 177 -6.23 -11.12 -5.33
CA LYS A 177 -5.95 -12.34 -6.10
C LYS A 177 -4.46 -12.42 -6.45
N PRO A 178 -3.88 -13.61 -6.54
CA PRO A 178 -2.54 -13.76 -7.10
C PRO A 178 -2.50 -13.21 -8.54
N SER A 179 -1.43 -12.47 -8.87
CA SER A 179 -1.14 -12.07 -10.25
C SER A 179 -0.84 -13.30 -11.10
N ASN A 180 -1.15 -13.26 -12.39
CA ASN A 180 -0.71 -14.29 -13.36
C ASN A 180 0.82 -14.31 -13.49
N HIS A 181 1.46 -13.18 -13.28
CA HIS A 181 2.90 -13.00 -13.28
C HIS A 181 3.30 -12.26 -11.98
N PRO A 182 3.37 -12.98 -10.83
CA PRO A 182 3.70 -12.35 -9.56
C PRO A 182 5.20 -12.00 -9.49
N ILE A 183 5.55 -11.05 -8.63
CA ILE A 183 6.96 -10.73 -8.33
C ILE A 183 7.76 -12.00 -8.01
N ASP A 184 9.06 -11.95 -8.30
CA ASP A 184 9.99 -13.08 -8.11
C ASP A 184 9.86 -13.73 -6.73
N ALA A 185 9.88 -15.06 -6.69
CA ALA A 185 9.75 -15.84 -5.46
C ALA A 185 10.83 -15.52 -4.41
N LYS A 186 12.02 -15.05 -4.82
CA LYS A 186 13.06 -14.58 -3.89
C LYS A 186 12.61 -13.29 -3.20
N ILE A 187 12.03 -12.34 -3.94
CA ILE A 187 11.48 -11.11 -3.35
C ILE A 187 10.32 -11.43 -2.40
N GLN A 188 9.41 -12.34 -2.80
CA GLN A 188 8.32 -12.77 -1.92
C GLN A 188 8.83 -13.30 -0.57
N LYS A 189 9.89 -14.12 -0.58
CA LYS A 189 10.53 -14.66 0.63
C LYS A 189 11.17 -13.58 1.50
N LEU A 190 11.66 -12.49 0.90
CA LEU A 190 12.23 -11.36 1.64
C LEU A 190 11.17 -10.53 2.38
N ILE A 191 9.95 -10.50 1.87
CA ILE A 191 8.83 -9.74 2.44
C ILE A 191 8.19 -10.47 3.62
N VAL A 192 7.96 -11.77 3.47
CA VAL A 192 7.29 -12.58 4.49
C VAL A 192 8.10 -12.62 5.79
N GLY A 193 7.44 -12.40 6.91
CA GLY A 193 8.05 -12.35 8.24
C GLY A 193 8.65 -10.98 8.61
N GLN A 194 8.73 -10.03 7.68
CA GLN A 194 9.11 -8.65 7.99
C GLN A 194 7.91 -7.88 8.59
N LYS A 195 8.16 -6.80 9.30
CA LYS A 195 7.10 -5.93 9.83
C LYS A 195 6.61 -4.92 8.81
N LEU A 196 7.52 -4.42 7.99
CA LEU A 196 7.27 -3.54 6.87
C LEU A 196 8.21 -3.95 5.73
N ALA A 197 7.70 -3.98 4.51
CA ALA A 197 8.51 -4.18 3.32
C ALA A 197 8.07 -3.23 2.22
N MET A 198 9.03 -2.64 1.53
CA MET A 198 8.84 -1.84 0.34
C MET A 198 9.65 -2.46 -0.79
N VAL A 199 9.02 -2.64 -1.93
CA VAL A 199 9.64 -3.13 -3.17
C VAL A 199 9.56 -2.03 -4.21
N ILE A 200 10.67 -1.72 -4.87
CA ILE A 200 10.73 -0.80 -5.99
C ILE A 200 11.36 -1.52 -7.17
N ASN A 201 10.68 -1.54 -8.30
CA ASN A 201 11.17 -2.14 -9.54
C ASN A 201 11.90 -1.07 -10.37
N LEU A 202 13.22 -1.09 -10.34
CA LEU A 202 14.05 -0.10 -11.02
C LEU A 202 14.02 -0.24 -12.55
N ALA A 203 13.84 -1.45 -13.07
CA ALA A 203 13.79 -1.69 -14.51
C ALA A 203 12.61 -0.99 -15.18
N LYS A 204 11.52 -0.78 -14.44
CA LYS A 204 10.32 -0.07 -14.92
C LYS A 204 10.38 1.44 -14.69
N SER A 205 11.14 1.90 -13.70
CA SER A 205 11.29 3.32 -13.40
C SER A 205 12.15 4.08 -14.42
N THR A 206 12.97 3.37 -15.20
CA THR A 206 13.91 3.98 -16.19
C THR A 206 13.35 4.05 -17.61
N GLY A 207 12.16 3.51 -17.88
CA GLY A 207 11.59 3.37 -19.23
C GLY A 207 10.61 4.47 -19.67
N GLY A 208 10.32 5.46 -18.85
CA GLY A 208 9.37 6.53 -19.17
C GLY A 208 10.05 7.79 -19.71
N ASN A 209 9.84 8.14 -20.97
CA ASN A 209 10.21 9.43 -21.57
C ASN A 209 9.28 10.58 -21.11
N GLY A 210 9.05 10.75 -19.81
CA GLY A 210 8.11 11.74 -19.25
C GLY A 210 8.80 12.81 -18.44
N SER A 211 8.65 14.04 -18.83
CA SER A 211 9.23 15.22 -18.21
C SER A 211 8.73 15.47 -16.78
N GLY A 212 9.62 15.49 -15.80
CA GLY A 212 9.50 16.36 -14.62
C GLY A 212 8.98 15.75 -13.31
N LYS A 213 8.59 14.46 -13.22
CA LYS A 213 8.24 13.81 -11.95
C LYS A 213 9.10 12.58 -11.61
N ASP A 214 9.98 12.19 -12.50
CA ASP A 214 10.89 11.04 -12.35
C ASP A 214 12.14 11.35 -11.50
N ASP A 215 12.27 12.58 -10.97
CA ASP A 215 13.51 13.03 -10.34
C ASP A 215 13.91 12.22 -9.10
N ALA A 216 12.96 11.78 -8.27
CA ALA A 216 13.31 11.04 -7.06
C ALA A 216 13.76 9.61 -7.37
N ILE A 217 13.06 8.89 -8.25
CA ILE A 217 13.37 7.50 -8.60
C ILE A 217 14.57 7.45 -9.55
N SER A 218 14.63 8.34 -10.54
CA SER A 218 15.79 8.48 -11.45
C SER A 218 17.05 8.94 -10.71
N THR A 219 16.91 9.83 -9.71
CA THR A 219 17.99 10.24 -8.83
C THR A 219 18.51 9.07 -8.00
N VAL A 220 17.62 8.28 -7.38
CA VAL A 220 18.00 7.08 -6.62
C VAL A 220 18.66 6.05 -7.54
N THR A 221 18.13 5.82 -8.73
CA THR A 221 18.68 4.89 -9.71
C THR A 221 20.03 5.38 -10.23
N GLY A 222 20.15 6.66 -10.54
CA GLY A 222 21.38 7.28 -11.01
C GLY A 222 22.50 7.28 -9.95
N LEU A 223 22.16 7.43 -8.67
CA LEU A 223 23.10 7.34 -7.55
C LEU A 223 23.55 5.90 -7.26
N LEU A 224 22.66 4.93 -7.45
CA LEU A 224 22.93 3.52 -7.11
C LEU A 224 23.57 2.75 -8.27
N SER A 225 23.25 3.08 -9.53
CA SER A 225 23.76 2.39 -10.72
C SER A 225 25.29 2.34 -10.83
N PRO A 226 26.06 3.43 -10.57
CA PRO A 226 27.50 3.39 -10.62
C PRO A 226 28.14 2.51 -9.54
N VAL A 227 27.44 2.33 -8.41
CA VAL A 227 27.97 1.58 -7.25
C VAL A 227 27.59 0.09 -7.31
N PHE A 228 26.41 -0.23 -7.82
CA PHE A 228 25.82 -1.58 -7.69
C PHE A 228 25.56 -2.27 -9.03
N GLY A 229 25.89 -1.64 -10.17
CA GLY A 229 25.69 -2.24 -11.48
C GLY A 229 24.23 -2.38 -11.88
N ASN A 230 23.88 -3.44 -12.59
CA ASN A 230 22.54 -3.68 -13.12
C ASN A 230 21.56 -4.12 -11.99
N LEU A 231 21.06 -3.16 -11.21
CA LEU A 231 20.00 -3.41 -10.25
C LEU A 231 18.65 -3.48 -10.98
N THR A 232 17.90 -4.52 -10.72
CA THR A 232 16.51 -4.70 -11.21
C THR A 232 15.47 -4.29 -10.18
N SER A 233 15.78 -4.43 -8.90
CA SER A 233 14.84 -4.14 -7.82
C SER A 233 15.55 -3.70 -6.54
N VAL A 234 14.88 -2.83 -5.77
CA VAL A 234 15.27 -2.48 -4.40
C VAL A 234 14.21 -3.04 -3.46
N VAL A 235 14.64 -3.81 -2.45
CA VAL A 235 13.77 -4.30 -1.39
C VAL A 235 14.22 -3.70 -0.07
N TYR A 236 13.40 -2.82 0.48
CA TYR A 236 13.60 -2.27 1.81
C TYR A 236 12.73 -3.04 2.81
N THR A 237 13.32 -3.50 3.90
CA THR A 237 12.60 -4.19 4.96
C THR A 237 12.97 -3.61 6.31
N LEU A 238 11.98 -3.52 7.21
CA LEU A 238 12.16 -3.09 8.57
C LEU A 238 12.00 -4.30 9.50
N LYS A 239 13.05 -4.61 10.24
CA LYS A 239 13.01 -5.46 11.43
C LYS A 239 13.07 -4.58 12.66
N VAL A 240 12.23 -4.86 13.61
CA VAL A 240 12.33 -4.26 14.93
C VAL A 240 13.05 -5.25 15.83
N LYS A 241 14.13 -4.80 16.44
CA LYS A 241 14.82 -5.55 17.46
C LYS A 241 13.87 -5.73 18.66
N GLY A 242 13.54 -6.99 18.97
CA GLY A 242 12.78 -7.36 20.16
C GLY A 242 13.68 -7.24 21.39
#